data_a42a81670d73eaf9e031f8224873437e
#
_entry.id   a42a81670d73eaf9e031f8224873437e
#
_cell.length_a   1.000
_cell.length_b   1.000
_cell.length_c   1.000
_cell.angle_alpha   90.00
_cell.angle_beta   90.00
_cell.angle_gamma   90.00
#
_symmetry.space_group_name_H-M   'P 1'
#
loop_
_entity.id
_entity.type
_entity.pdbx_description
1 polymer ?
#
loop_
_entity_poly.entity_id
_entity_poly.type
_entity_poly.pdbx_seq_one_letter_code
_entity_poly.pdbx_strand_id
1 'polypeptide(L)'
;RGTKIRKKSDLKKSLLPLRCFHTITSTMHTYYIVMATMAVLAILVFIALFFLKVGYGYLSNSHWGPIINNKAAWVLMETPSFAFMLLYTVLYARSGSVTGNSNIVLYIIAGLFLLHYFQRSFIFPLLMRGKSKMPVIVMLMGMIFNTLNAYIIGAWLFKYAPDGQYSAEWLTSPQFIVGTIIFFTGMAINMHSDYIIRHLRKPGDTRHYIPQKGLYKYVTSANYFGEFTEWVGYAILSWSPAGLLFAIWTFANLAPRAKSLTEKYEQEFGDEYRNLHKKHLIPFIW
;
A
#
# COMPACT_ATOMS: atom_id res chain seq x y z
N ARG A 1 41.58 51.49 -9.69
CA ARG A 1 40.56 50.65 -10.45
C ARG A 1 40.67 49.18 -10.04
N GLY A 2 40.34 48.84 -8.78
CA GLY A 2 40.50 47.44 -8.33
C GLY A 2 39.51 46.99 -7.26
N THR A 3 38.54 47.79 -6.82
CA THR A 3 37.75 47.54 -5.59
C THR A 3 36.30 47.14 -5.82
N LYS A 4 35.80 47.07 -7.06
CA LYS A 4 34.36 46.78 -7.36
C LYS A 4 34.02 45.35 -7.74
N ILE A 5 35.00 44.49 -8.03
CA ILE A 5 34.75 43.11 -8.52
C ILE A 5 34.68 42.09 -7.36
N ARG A 6 35.36 42.39 -6.23
CA ARG A 6 35.39 41.46 -5.07
C ARG A 6 34.05 41.31 -4.32
N LYS A 7 33.22 42.36 -4.29
CA LYS A 7 31.92 42.37 -3.55
C LYS A 7 30.81 41.47 -4.18
N LYS A 8 30.86 41.19 -5.50
CA LYS A 8 29.82 40.42 -6.15
C LYS A 8 30.01 38.89 -6.03
N SER A 9 31.27 38.44 -5.90
CA SER A 9 31.60 37.02 -5.70
C SER A 9 31.32 36.57 -4.26
N ASP A 10 31.56 37.40 -3.28
CA ASP A 10 31.36 37.08 -1.87
C ASP A 10 29.86 37.08 -1.49
N LEU A 11 29.05 37.95 -2.12
CA LEU A 11 27.59 37.93 -1.96
C LEU A 11 26.95 36.64 -2.55
N LYS A 12 27.48 36.13 -3.69
CA LYS A 12 27.02 34.88 -4.27
C LYS A 12 27.35 33.66 -3.40
N LYS A 13 28.52 33.66 -2.75
CA LYS A 13 28.93 32.57 -1.84
C LYS A 13 28.15 32.58 -0.53
N SER A 14 27.72 33.72 -0.02
CA SER A 14 26.91 33.84 1.21
C SER A 14 25.42 33.50 0.99
N LEU A 15 24.90 33.63 -0.24
CA LEU A 15 23.51 33.36 -0.57
C LEU A 15 23.25 31.87 -0.96
N LEU A 16 24.31 31.09 -1.29
CA LEU A 16 24.19 29.67 -1.63
C LEU A 16 23.63 28.83 -0.48
N PRO A 17 24.12 28.93 0.76
CA PRO A 17 23.56 28.15 1.88
C PRO A 17 22.13 28.57 2.22
N LEU A 18 21.77 29.84 2.13
CA LEU A 18 20.40 30.31 2.38
C LEU A 18 19.40 29.81 1.32
N ARG A 19 19.79 29.75 0.04
CA ARG A 19 18.96 29.19 -1.03
C ARG A 19 18.79 27.68 -0.86
N CYS A 20 19.86 26.98 -0.50
CA CYS A 20 19.80 25.54 -0.24
C CYS A 20 18.88 25.23 0.96
N PHE A 21 19.02 25.97 2.04
CA PHE A 21 18.17 25.85 3.23
C PHE A 21 16.69 26.14 2.92
N HIS A 22 16.39 27.21 2.17
CA HIS A 22 15.03 27.54 1.73
C HIS A 22 14.42 26.47 0.81
N THR A 23 15.22 25.84 -0.05
CA THR A 23 14.74 24.75 -0.93
C THR A 23 14.48 23.48 -0.14
N ILE A 24 15.33 23.15 0.84
CA ILE A 24 15.14 21.98 1.70
C ILE A 24 13.89 22.13 2.58
N THR A 25 13.71 23.27 3.22
CA THR A 25 12.53 23.54 4.05
C THR A 25 11.24 23.52 3.23
N SER A 26 11.24 24.11 2.03
CA SER A 26 10.08 24.10 1.12
C SER A 26 9.69 22.70 0.69
N THR A 27 10.65 21.82 0.34
CA THR A 27 10.36 20.44 -0.05
C THR A 27 9.88 19.57 1.12
N MET A 28 10.39 19.82 2.32
CA MET A 28 9.95 19.13 3.54
C MET A 28 8.51 19.54 3.91
N HIS A 29 8.16 20.82 3.79
CA HIS A 29 6.78 21.30 3.96
C HIS A 29 5.82 20.62 2.98
N THR A 30 6.18 20.54 1.70
CA THR A 30 5.36 19.86 0.68
C THR A 30 5.13 18.37 1.03
N TYR A 31 6.15 17.68 1.51
CA TYR A 31 6.04 16.28 1.94
C TYR A 31 5.00 16.11 3.06
N TYR A 32 5.09 16.92 4.12
CA TYR A 32 4.12 16.85 5.22
C TYR A 32 2.71 17.28 4.82
N ILE A 33 2.57 18.22 3.89
CA ILE A 33 1.25 18.58 3.32
C ILE A 33 0.65 17.40 2.60
N VAL A 34 1.42 16.68 1.77
CA VAL A 34 0.94 15.48 1.08
C VAL A 34 0.54 14.40 2.09
N MET A 35 1.34 14.15 3.12
CA MET A 35 1.00 13.19 4.18
C MET A 35 -0.29 13.58 4.91
N ALA A 36 -0.43 14.84 5.32
CA ALA A 36 -1.62 15.33 5.99
C ALA A 36 -2.86 15.24 5.10
N THR A 37 -2.73 15.58 3.82
CA THR A 37 -3.80 15.42 2.83
C THR A 37 -4.22 13.96 2.70
N MET A 38 -3.26 13.03 2.59
CA MET A 38 -3.56 11.60 2.54
C MET A 38 -4.22 11.11 3.84
N ALA A 39 -3.81 11.61 5.01
CA ALA A 39 -4.45 11.24 6.28
C ALA A 39 -5.92 11.69 6.34
N VAL A 40 -6.21 12.92 5.92
CA VAL A 40 -7.60 13.43 5.82
C VAL A 40 -8.39 12.62 4.80
N LEU A 41 -7.84 12.34 3.63
CA LEU A 41 -8.50 11.52 2.62
C LEU A 41 -8.76 10.10 3.11
N ALA A 42 -7.88 9.50 3.93
CA ALA A 42 -8.12 8.19 4.52
C ALA A 42 -9.39 8.18 5.38
N ILE A 43 -9.59 9.21 6.21
CA ILE A 43 -10.79 9.36 7.03
C ILE A 43 -12.04 9.53 6.14
N LEU A 44 -11.95 10.39 5.13
CA LEU A 44 -13.07 10.63 4.22
C LEU A 44 -13.45 9.38 3.42
N VAL A 45 -12.46 8.64 2.92
CA VAL A 45 -12.67 7.38 2.19
C VAL A 45 -13.26 6.32 3.12
N PHE A 46 -12.75 6.19 4.35
CA PHE A 46 -13.29 5.27 5.34
C PHE A 46 -14.79 5.52 5.58
N ILE A 47 -15.16 6.77 5.83
CA ILE A 47 -16.56 7.14 6.05
C ILE A 47 -17.38 6.91 4.77
N ALA A 48 -16.90 7.39 3.62
CA ALA A 48 -17.63 7.29 2.35
C ALA A 48 -17.92 5.84 1.95
N LEU A 49 -16.99 4.90 2.18
CA LEU A 49 -17.15 3.50 1.81
C LEU A 49 -18.19 2.72 2.64
N PHE A 50 -18.65 3.26 3.79
CA PHE A 50 -19.81 2.70 4.48
C PHE A 50 -21.14 3.04 3.79
N PHE A 51 -21.18 4.13 3.03
CA PHE A 51 -22.39 4.59 2.33
C PHE A 51 -22.33 4.30 0.82
N LEU A 52 -21.14 4.31 0.24
CA LEU A 52 -20.93 4.10 -1.19
C LEU A 52 -20.40 2.68 -1.43
N LYS A 53 -21.22 1.84 -2.05
CA LYS A 53 -20.79 0.50 -2.47
C LYS A 53 -19.91 0.59 -3.72
N VAL A 54 -18.67 1.03 -3.54
CA VAL A 54 -17.64 1.06 -4.60
C VAL A 54 -16.96 -0.30 -4.64
N GLY A 55 -17.12 -1.01 -5.74
CA GLY A 55 -16.57 -2.35 -5.82
C GLY A 55 -16.09 -2.75 -7.20
N TYR A 56 -15.19 -3.69 -7.20
CA TYR A 56 -14.74 -4.48 -8.34
C TYR A 56 -14.96 -5.97 -8.03
N GLY A 57 -14.84 -6.82 -9.05
CA GLY A 57 -15.06 -8.26 -8.84
C GLY A 57 -16.50 -8.57 -8.40
N TYR A 58 -16.66 -9.24 -7.27
CA TYR A 58 -17.98 -9.63 -6.74
C TYR A 58 -18.86 -8.44 -6.31
N LEU A 59 -18.26 -7.32 -5.91
CA LEU A 59 -18.96 -6.07 -5.56
C LEU A 59 -19.13 -5.12 -6.75
N SER A 60 -18.68 -5.49 -7.95
CA SER A 60 -18.75 -4.63 -9.13
C SER A 60 -20.20 -4.29 -9.51
N ASN A 61 -20.45 -3.03 -9.85
CA ASN A 61 -21.68 -2.56 -10.45
C ASN A 61 -21.37 -1.63 -11.65
N SER A 62 -22.33 -1.50 -12.56
CA SER A 62 -22.20 -0.71 -13.79
C SER A 62 -22.36 0.81 -13.60
N HIS A 63 -22.70 1.29 -12.42
CA HIS A 63 -22.97 2.70 -12.15
C HIS A 63 -21.71 3.59 -12.15
N TRP A 64 -20.51 2.99 -12.18
CA TRP A 64 -19.22 3.68 -12.09
C TRP A 64 -18.58 3.96 -13.47
N GLY A 65 -19.38 4.03 -14.54
CA GLY A 65 -18.91 4.39 -15.89
C GLY A 65 -18.25 3.25 -16.65
N PRO A 66 -17.37 3.55 -17.63
CA PRO A 66 -16.73 2.56 -18.49
C PRO A 66 -15.98 1.50 -17.71
N ILE A 67 -16.03 0.26 -18.19
CA ILE A 67 -15.42 -0.91 -17.55
C ILE A 67 -14.37 -1.54 -18.45
N ILE A 68 -13.28 -1.99 -17.87
CA ILE A 68 -12.19 -2.69 -18.56
C ILE A 68 -11.93 -4.08 -17.97
N ASN A 69 -11.12 -4.87 -18.64
CA ASN A 69 -10.69 -6.18 -18.13
C ASN A 69 -10.02 -6.03 -16.76
N ASN A 70 -10.47 -6.82 -15.79
CA ASN A 70 -10.02 -6.69 -14.41
C ASN A 70 -8.53 -7.01 -14.24
N LYS A 71 -7.95 -7.94 -15.01
CA LYS A 71 -6.51 -8.26 -14.97
C LYS A 71 -5.69 -7.05 -15.42
N ALA A 72 -6.06 -6.45 -16.56
CA ALA A 72 -5.39 -5.25 -17.06
C ALA A 72 -5.52 -4.08 -16.09
N ALA A 73 -6.72 -3.90 -15.50
CA ALA A 73 -6.96 -2.87 -14.50
C ALA A 73 -6.06 -3.04 -13.27
N TRP A 74 -5.89 -4.26 -12.76
CA TRP A 74 -5.00 -4.54 -11.63
C TRP A 74 -3.53 -4.23 -11.96
N VAL A 75 -3.03 -4.68 -13.12
CA VAL A 75 -1.66 -4.35 -13.56
C VAL A 75 -1.46 -2.83 -13.59
N LEU A 76 -2.36 -2.10 -14.26
CA LEU A 76 -2.24 -0.64 -14.39
C LEU A 76 -2.36 0.08 -13.04
N MET A 77 -3.24 -0.39 -12.17
CA MET A 77 -3.51 0.21 -10.87
C MET A 77 -2.34 0.07 -9.90
N GLU A 78 -1.69 -1.10 -9.86
CA GLU A 78 -0.66 -1.42 -8.87
C GLU A 78 0.77 -1.11 -9.34
N THR A 79 1.01 -1.11 -10.67
CA THR A 79 2.35 -0.83 -11.24
C THR A 79 2.97 0.49 -10.79
N PRO A 80 2.23 1.61 -10.59
CA PRO A 80 2.83 2.84 -10.09
C PRO A 80 3.58 2.66 -8.77
N SER A 81 3.04 1.91 -7.80
CA SER A 81 3.74 1.65 -6.54
C SER A 81 5.08 0.96 -6.75
N PHE A 82 5.10 -0.09 -7.58
CA PHE A 82 6.33 -0.81 -7.91
C PHE A 82 7.34 0.10 -8.63
N ALA A 83 6.89 0.79 -9.69
CA ALA A 83 7.74 1.60 -10.55
C ALA A 83 8.38 2.78 -9.80
N PHE A 84 7.60 3.51 -9.00
CA PHE A 84 8.12 4.64 -8.25
C PHE A 84 9.08 4.21 -7.13
N MET A 85 8.78 3.14 -6.39
CA MET A 85 9.71 2.64 -5.38
C MET A 85 11.01 2.14 -6.01
N LEU A 86 10.93 1.43 -7.14
CA LEU A 86 12.11 1.00 -7.89
C LEU A 86 12.93 2.22 -8.37
N LEU A 87 12.27 3.24 -8.90
CA LEU A 87 12.92 4.48 -9.31
C LEU A 87 13.65 5.15 -8.15
N TYR A 88 13.02 5.32 -6.99
CA TYR A 88 13.67 5.85 -5.79
C TYR A 88 14.90 5.05 -5.40
N THR A 89 14.78 3.74 -5.38
CA THR A 89 15.89 2.82 -5.03
C THR A 89 17.07 2.97 -6.00
N VAL A 90 16.79 3.03 -7.31
CA VAL A 90 17.82 3.19 -8.35
C VAL A 90 18.47 4.58 -8.29
N LEU A 91 17.68 5.64 -8.13
CA LEU A 91 18.22 7.01 -8.01
C LEU A 91 19.09 7.16 -6.77
N TYR A 92 18.68 6.59 -5.64
CA TYR A 92 19.48 6.57 -4.42
C TYR A 92 20.79 5.81 -4.63
N ALA A 93 20.74 4.63 -5.23
CA ALA A 93 21.95 3.84 -5.54
C ALA A 93 22.94 4.60 -6.44
N ARG A 94 22.43 5.41 -7.39
CA ARG A 94 23.25 6.21 -8.31
C ARG A 94 23.80 7.51 -7.71
N SER A 95 23.22 8.00 -6.62
CA SER A 95 23.60 9.29 -6.01
C SER A 95 25.00 9.26 -5.36
N GLY A 96 25.63 8.11 -5.25
CA GLY A 96 26.93 7.96 -4.57
C GLY A 96 26.88 8.14 -3.06
N SER A 97 25.69 8.38 -2.48
CA SER A 97 25.48 8.41 -1.02
C SER A 97 25.71 7.05 -0.36
N VAL A 98 26.14 6.07 -1.15
CA VAL A 98 26.33 4.66 -0.77
C VAL A 98 27.69 4.51 -0.09
N THR A 99 27.85 5.02 1.12
CA THR A 99 29.03 4.73 1.93
C THR A 99 28.60 4.09 3.25
N GLY A 100 28.80 2.76 3.35
CA GLY A 100 28.62 2.01 4.61
C GLY A 100 27.43 1.04 4.65
N ASN A 101 27.36 0.28 5.75
CA ASN A 101 26.37 -0.79 5.98
C ASN A 101 24.91 -0.28 6.16
N SER A 102 24.70 1.01 6.41
CA SER A 102 23.36 1.61 6.58
C SER A 102 22.49 1.50 5.33
N ASN A 103 23.10 1.44 4.15
CA ASN A 103 22.37 1.35 2.89
C ASN A 103 21.67 0.00 2.68
N ILE A 104 22.20 -1.08 3.25
CA ILE A 104 21.60 -2.41 3.13
C ILE A 104 20.22 -2.45 3.78
N VAL A 105 20.03 -1.73 4.88
CA VAL A 105 18.76 -1.65 5.62
C VAL A 105 17.70 -0.99 4.75
N LEU A 106 18.02 0.14 4.11
CA LEU A 106 17.13 0.86 3.21
C LEU A 106 16.71 -0.02 2.02
N TYR A 107 17.66 -0.75 1.43
CA TYR A 107 17.37 -1.67 0.33
C TYR A 107 16.51 -2.86 0.77
N ILE A 108 16.68 -3.39 1.98
CA ILE A 108 15.83 -4.44 2.52
C ILE A 108 14.40 -3.93 2.71
N ILE A 109 14.22 -2.76 3.35
CA ILE A 109 12.91 -2.19 3.60
C ILE A 109 12.20 -1.85 2.26
N ALA A 110 12.89 -1.21 1.32
CA ALA A 110 12.37 -0.97 -0.02
C ALA A 110 12.11 -2.26 -0.79
N GLY A 111 12.95 -3.28 -0.62
CA GLY A 111 12.80 -4.60 -1.23
C GLY A 111 11.54 -5.32 -0.76
N LEU A 112 11.17 -5.23 0.52
CA LEU A 112 9.92 -5.81 1.03
C LEU A 112 8.69 -5.13 0.39
N PHE A 113 8.72 -3.81 0.24
CA PHE A 113 7.66 -3.08 -0.48
C PHE A 113 7.60 -3.51 -1.95
N LEU A 114 8.74 -3.60 -2.63
CA LEU A 114 8.83 -4.06 -4.01
C LEU A 114 8.37 -5.51 -4.17
N LEU A 115 8.67 -6.39 -3.21
CA LEU A 115 8.23 -7.79 -3.21
C LEU A 115 6.71 -7.89 -3.21
N HIS A 116 6.03 -7.16 -2.32
CA HIS A 116 4.57 -7.11 -2.29
C HIS A 116 4.01 -6.62 -3.63
N TYR A 117 4.47 -5.45 -4.11
CA TYR A 117 3.93 -4.87 -5.33
C TYR A 117 4.32 -5.64 -6.60
N PHE A 118 5.45 -6.34 -6.63
CA PHE A 118 5.76 -7.28 -7.70
C PHE A 118 4.72 -8.41 -7.76
N GLN A 119 4.42 -8.99 -6.62
CA GLN A 119 3.37 -10.02 -6.51
C GLN A 119 2.00 -9.46 -6.90
N ARG A 120 1.65 -8.28 -6.42
CA ARG A 120 0.33 -7.69 -6.60
C ARG A 120 0.09 -7.14 -8.00
N SER A 121 1.11 -6.53 -8.62
CA SER A 121 1.03 -5.94 -9.96
C SER A 121 1.12 -6.96 -11.08
N PHE A 122 1.96 -8.00 -10.92
CA PHE A 122 2.28 -8.89 -12.04
C PHE A 122 1.82 -10.32 -11.80
N ILE A 123 2.09 -10.91 -10.64
CA ILE A 123 1.76 -12.32 -10.38
C ILE A 123 0.26 -12.49 -10.14
N PHE A 124 -0.33 -11.72 -9.24
CA PHE A 124 -1.74 -11.84 -8.86
C PHE A 124 -2.70 -11.71 -10.06
N PRO A 125 -2.57 -10.70 -10.96
CA PRO A 125 -3.47 -10.56 -12.11
C PRO A 125 -3.34 -11.72 -13.11
N LEU A 126 -2.14 -12.28 -13.29
CA LEU A 126 -1.94 -13.43 -14.15
C LEU A 126 -2.66 -14.68 -13.61
N LEU A 127 -2.66 -14.85 -12.29
CA LEU A 127 -3.30 -15.96 -11.61
C LEU A 127 -4.83 -15.82 -11.49
N MET A 128 -5.40 -14.62 -11.69
CA MET A 128 -6.85 -14.40 -11.61
C MET A 128 -7.60 -15.29 -12.61
N ARG A 129 -8.72 -15.84 -12.15
CA ARG A 129 -9.64 -16.65 -12.96
C ARG A 129 -10.93 -15.88 -13.25
N GLY A 130 -11.56 -16.17 -14.39
CA GLY A 130 -12.80 -15.54 -14.79
C GLY A 130 -12.63 -14.28 -15.65
N LYS A 131 -13.77 -13.68 -16.02
CA LYS A 131 -13.87 -12.54 -16.94
C LYS A 131 -14.44 -11.29 -16.24
N SER A 132 -14.14 -11.13 -14.96
CA SER A 132 -14.59 -9.95 -14.19
C SER A 132 -14.05 -8.66 -14.78
N LYS A 133 -14.75 -7.57 -14.55
CA LYS A 133 -14.43 -6.24 -15.05
C LYS A 133 -14.26 -5.28 -13.88
N MET A 134 -13.55 -4.17 -14.12
CA MET A 134 -13.33 -3.09 -13.16
C MET A 134 -13.73 -1.76 -13.81
N PRO A 135 -14.45 -0.87 -13.12
CA PRO A 135 -14.66 0.48 -13.60
C PRO A 135 -13.36 1.24 -13.75
N VAL A 136 -13.20 1.97 -14.86
CA VAL A 136 -11.99 2.76 -15.16
C VAL A 136 -11.72 3.79 -14.07
N ILE A 137 -12.77 4.43 -13.53
CA ILE A 137 -12.59 5.40 -12.45
C ILE A 137 -11.99 4.78 -11.19
N VAL A 138 -12.37 3.54 -10.84
CA VAL A 138 -11.81 2.83 -9.67
C VAL A 138 -10.32 2.53 -9.90
N MET A 139 -9.97 2.09 -11.11
CA MET A 139 -8.56 1.89 -11.50
C MET A 139 -7.75 3.18 -11.39
N LEU A 140 -8.26 4.30 -11.93
CA LEU A 140 -7.57 5.60 -11.89
C LEU A 140 -7.40 6.11 -10.46
N MET A 141 -8.42 5.97 -9.61
CA MET A 141 -8.31 6.32 -8.19
C MET A 141 -7.21 5.50 -7.49
N GLY A 142 -7.14 4.19 -7.79
CA GLY A 142 -6.09 3.33 -7.26
C GLY A 142 -4.70 3.72 -7.80
N MET A 143 -4.56 4.07 -9.08
CA MET A 143 -3.29 4.55 -9.65
C MET A 143 -2.79 5.83 -8.96
N ILE A 144 -3.68 6.80 -8.73
CA ILE A 144 -3.35 8.05 -8.03
C ILE A 144 -2.90 7.73 -6.61
N PHE A 145 -3.68 6.92 -5.89
CA PHE A 145 -3.34 6.50 -4.54
C PHE A 145 -1.97 5.80 -4.50
N ASN A 146 -1.73 4.81 -5.35
CA ASN A 146 -0.50 4.04 -5.42
C ASN A 146 0.72 4.92 -5.73
N THR A 147 0.55 5.93 -6.61
CA THR A 147 1.60 6.92 -6.90
C THR A 147 1.95 7.74 -5.66
N LEU A 148 0.94 8.29 -4.97
CA LEU A 148 1.14 9.09 -3.76
C LEU A 148 1.72 8.25 -2.62
N ASN A 149 1.26 7.03 -2.46
CA ASN A 149 1.75 6.11 -1.43
C ASN A 149 3.23 5.76 -1.64
N ALA A 150 3.62 5.40 -2.87
CA ALA A 150 5.03 5.15 -3.19
C ALA A 150 5.90 6.41 -3.00
N TYR A 151 5.35 7.59 -3.33
CA TYR A 151 6.04 8.85 -3.08
C TYR A 151 6.33 9.08 -1.59
N ILE A 152 5.32 8.97 -0.72
CA ILE A 152 5.53 9.26 0.71
C ILE A 152 6.45 8.24 1.38
N ILE A 153 6.34 6.95 1.03
CA ILE A 153 7.19 5.90 1.59
C ILE A 153 8.62 6.01 1.05
N GLY A 154 8.80 6.15 -0.27
CA GLY A 154 10.11 6.28 -0.88
C GLY A 154 10.83 7.57 -0.45
N ALA A 155 10.10 8.69 -0.40
CA ALA A 155 10.68 9.95 0.08
C ALA A 155 11.08 9.89 1.56
N TRP A 156 10.29 9.21 2.42
CA TRP A 156 10.72 8.95 3.80
C TRP A 156 12.02 8.18 3.83
N LEU A 157 12.05 7.00 3.23
CA LEU A 157 13.19 6.09 3.30
C LEU A 157 14.50 6.73 2.80
N PHE A 158 14.43 7.43 1.66
CA PHE A 158 15.62 7.88 0.95
C PHE A 158 15.96 9.37 1.11
N LYS A 159 15.09 10.15 1.78
CA LYS A 159 15.29 11.59 1.89
C LYS A 159 14.98 12.21 3.25
N TYR A 160 13.94 11.74 3.95
CA TYR A 160 13.40 12.43 5.13
C TYR A 160 13.55 11.64 6.43
N ALA A 161 13.96 10.37 6.38
CA ALA A 161 14.26 9.62 7.59
C ALA A 161 15.38 10.31 8.38
N PRO A 162 15.28 10.37 9.72
CA PRO A 162 16.34 10.92 10.56
C PRO A 162 17.68 10.22 10.32
N ASP A 163 18.76 10.99 10.36
CA ASP A 163 20.10 10.44 10.24
C ASP A 163 20.35 9.35 11.29
N GLY A 164 20.89 8.20 10.85
CA GLY A 164 21.18 7.07 11.70
C GLY A 164 20.00 6.18 12.06
N GLN A 165 18.75 6.51 11.70
CA GLN A 165 17.58 5.66 11.97
C GLN A 165 17.75 4.25 11.40
N TYR A 166 18.24 4.14 10.18
CA TYR A 166 18.42 2.87 9.49
C TYR A 166 19.91 2.44 9.46
N SER A 167 20.57 2.49 10.62
CA SER A 167 21.92 1.92 10.79
C SER A 167 21.89 0.38 10.65
N ALA A 168 23.05 -0.27 10.57
CA ALA A 168 23.11 -1.73 10.46
C ALA A 168 22.45 -2.45 11.65
N GLU A 169 22.54 -1.84 12.83
CA GLU A 169 21.93 -2.34 14.08
C GLU A 169 20.41 -2.38 14.00
N TRP A 170 19.79 -1.62 13.09
CA TRP A 170 18.33 -1.66 12.87
C TRP A 170 17.83 -3.06 12.54
N LEU A 171 18.60 -3.87 11.81
CA LEU A 171 18.22 -5.24 11.44
C LEU A 171 18.06 -6.18 12.65
N THR A 172 18.71 -5.86 13.75
CA THR A 172 18.62 -6.63 15.02
C THR A 172 17.67 -6.01 16.03
N SER A 173 17.03 -4.87 15.68
CA SER A 173 16.06 -4.22 16.55
C SER A 173 14.78 -5.04 16.70
N PRO A 174 14.14 -5.02 17.88
CA PRO A 174 12.86 -5.71 18.08
C PRO A 174 11.81 -5.28 17.07
N GLN A 175 11.77 -4.00 16.70
CA GLN A 175 10.84 -3.45 15.73
C GLN A 175 11.01 -4.09 14.34
N PHE A 176 12.26 -4.19 13.87
CA PHE A 176 12.54 -4.79 12.58
C PHE A 176 12.21 -6.30 12.59
N ILE A 177 12.62 -7.03 13.61
CA ILE A 177 12.38 -8.48 13.70
C ILE A 177 10.89 -8.79 13.79
N VAL A 178 10.18 -8.19 14.75
CA VAL A 178 8.75 -8.42 14.96
C VAL A 178 7.95 -7.96 13.76
N GLY A 179 8.25 -6.76 13.24
CA GLY A 179 7.57 -6.23 12.05
C GLY A 179 7.76 -7.13 10.83
N THR A 180 8.96 -7.67 10.62
CA THR A 180 9.25 -8.60 9.52
C THR A 180 8.46 -9.90 9.64
N ILE A 181 8.37 -10.47 10.85
CA ILE A 181 7.56 -11.67 11.09
C ILE A 181 6.09 -11.41 10.78
N ILE A 182 5.54 -10.27 11.26
CA ILE A 182 4.16 -9.87 11.00
C ILE A 182 3.93 -9.64 9.50
N PHE A 183 4.87 -8.98 8.81
CA PHE A 183 4.80 -8.72 7.36
C PHE A 183 4.67 -10.02 6.57
N PHE A 184 5.58 -10.97 6.75
CA PHE A 184 5.54 -12.24 6.04
C PHE A 184 4.35 -13.11 6.45
N THR A 185 3.90 -13.04 7.70
CA THR A 185 2.68 -13.71 8.15
C THR A 185 1.47 -13.16 7.42
N GLY A 186 1.33 -11.83 7.33
CA GLY A 186 0.26 -11.16 6.59
C GLY A 186 0.27 -11.52 5.11
N MET A 187 1.44 -11.46 4.47
CA MET A 187 1.65 -11.84 3.07
C MET A 187 1.25 -13.30 2.82
N ALA A 188 1.65 -14.22 3.68
CA ALA A 188 1.29 -15.63 3.57
C ALA A 188 -0.23 -15.85 3.70
N ILE A 189 -0.88 -15.17 4.64
CA ILE A 189 -2.33 -15.21 4.82
C ILE A 189 -3.03 -14.66 3.57
N ASN A 190 -2.59 -13.50 3.05
CA ASN A 190 -3.16 -12.89 1.85
C ASN A 190 -3.06 -13.84 0.64
N MET A 191 -1.87 -14.34 0.35
CA MET A 191 -1.62 -15.24 -0.79
C MET A 191 -2.39 -16.57 -0.67
N HIS A 192 -2.43 -17.17 0.52
CA HIS A 192 -3.19 -18.40 0.78
C HIS A 192 -4.70 -18.18 0.63
N SER A 193 -5.19 -17.06 1.12
CA SER A 193 -6.61 -16.70 0.99
C SER A 193 -7.01 -16.46 -0.46
N ASP A 194 -6.18 -15.75 -1.24
CA ASP A 194 -6.37 -15.57 -2.67
C ASP A 194 -6.31 -16.91 -3.44
N TYR A 195 -5.44 -17.83 -3.02
CA TYR A 195 -5.41 -19.19 -3.57
C TYR A 195 -6.74 -19.91 -3.35
N ILE A 196 -7.31 -19.85 -2.13
CA ILE A 196 -8.61 -20.45 -1.82
C ILE A 196 -9.71 -19.88 -2.72
N ILE A 197 -9.79 -18.55 -2.85
CA ILE A 197 -10.79 -17.90 -3.73
C ILE A 197 -10.65 -18.35 -5.18
N ARG A 198 -9.42 -18.40 -5.70
CA ARG A 198 -9.17 -18.83 -7.09
C ARG A 198 -9.59 -20.28 -7.35
N HIS A 199 -9.56 -21.15 -6.33
CA HIS A 199 -9.91 -22.57 -6.43
C HIS A 199 -11.31 -22.91 -5.89
N LEU A 200 -12.08 -21.87 -5.54
CA LEU A 200 -13.43 -22.05 -4.99
C LEU A 200 -14.40 -22.63 -6.04
N ARG A 201 -14.19 -22.31 -7.31
CA ARG A 201 -15.01 -22.75 -8.44
C ARG A 201 -14.24 -23.64 -9.39
N LYS A 202 -14.93 -24.63 -9.98
CA LYS A 202 -14.40 -25.41 -11.10
C LYS A 202 -14.35 -24.54 -12.37
N PRO A 203 -13.50 -24.86 -13.34
CA PRO A 203 -13.50 -24.17 -14.63
C PRO A 203 -14.90 -24.21 -15.29
N GLY A 204 -15.39 -23.05 -15.74
CA GLY A 204 -16.71 -22.90 -16.36
C GLY A 204 -17.88 -22.68 -15.38
N ASP A 205 -17.69 -22.90 -14.08
CA ASP A 205 -18.71 -22.61 -13.07
C ASP A 205 -18.76 -21.11 -12.75
N THR A 206 -19.95 -20.51 -12.90
CA THR A 206 -20.21 -19.08 -12.67
C THR A 206 -20.94 -18.82 -11.35
N ARG A 207 -21.37 -19.85 -10.63
CA ARG A 207 -22.07 -19.72 -9.34
C ARG A 207 -21.15 -19.11 -8.29
N HIS A 208 -21.74 -18.49 -7.30
CA HIS A 208 -21.03 -18.03 -6.12
C HIS A 208 -21.01 -19.12 -5.04
N TYR A 209 -19.99 -19.10 -4.22
CA TYR A 209 -19.80 -20.04 -3.11
C TYR A 209 -19.22 -19.30 -1.91
N ILE A 210 -19.59 -19.74 -0.73
CA ILE A 210 -19.02 -19.23 0.53
C ILE A 210 -17.67 -19.91 0.77
N PRO A 211 -16.55 -19.19 0.80
CA PRO A 211 -15.25 -19.79 1.12
C PRO A 211 -15.22 -20.19 2.60
N GLN A 212 -14.78 -21.41 2.89
CA GLN A 212 -14.78 -21.97 4.25
C GLN A 212 -13.44 -22.58 4.67
N LYS A 213 -12.40 -22.50 3.82
CA LYS A 213 -11.05 -23.02 4.11
C LYS A 213 -10.15 -21.96 4.72
N GLY A 214 -9.09 -22.38 5.44
CA GLY A 214 -8.14 -21.47 6.05
C GLY A 214 -8.83 -20.48 6.99
N LEU A 215 -8.38 -19.22 6.99
CA LEU A 215 -8.99 -18.15 7.82
C LEU A 215 -10.40 -17.75 7.40
N TYR A 216 -10.86 -18.17 6.21
CA TYR A 216 -12.28 -18.00 5.82
C TYR A 216 -13.26 -18.78 6.72
N LYS A 217 -12.79 -19.66 7.60
CA LYS A 217 -13.62 -20.24 8.66
C LYS A 217 -14.11 -19.18 9.65
N TYR A 218 -13.33 -18.14 9.88
CA TYR A 218 -13.56 -17.17 10.96
C TYR A 218 -13.98 -15.79 10.45
N VAL A 219 -13.57 -15.44 9.23
CA VAL A 219 -13.83 -14.11 8.65
C VAL A 219 -14.31 -14.22 7.20
N THR A 220 -15.06 -13.21 6.76
CA THR A 220 -15.53 -13.10 5.37
C THR A 220 -14.40 -12.73 4.42
N SER A 221 -13.47 -11.89 4.86
CA SER A 221 -12.44 -11.26 4.05
C SER A 221 -11.03 -11.60 4.56
N ALA A 222 -10.68 -12.89 4.54
CA ALA A 222 -9.40 -13.38 5.05
C ALA A 222 -8.20 -12.81 4.27
N ASN A 223 -8.34 -12.59 2.96
CA ASN A 223 -7.30 -11.94 2.14
C ASN A 223 -7.08 -10.48 2.55
N TYR A 224 -8.14 -9.73 2.87
CA TYR A 224 -8.02 -8.36 3.38
C TYR A 224 -7.37 -8.31 4.76
N PHE A 225 -7.68 -9.28 5.63
CA PHE A 225 -7.01 -9.41 6.91
C PHE A 225 -5.51 -9.64 6.74
N GLY A 226 -5.12 -10.55 5.82
CA GLY A 226 -3.72 -10.79 5.50
C GLY A 226 -3.01 -9.52 5.01
N GLU A 227 -3.61 -8.79 4.08
CA GLU A 227 -3.05 -7.55 3.52
C GLU A 227 -2.93 -6.45 4.59
N PHE A 228 -3.93 -6.28 5.43
CA PHE A 228 -3.85 -5.34 6.56
C PHE A 228 -2.74 -5.72 7.54
N THR A 229 -2.63 -7.00 7.91
CA THR A 229 -1.58 -7.52 8.79
C THR A 229 -0.20 -7.29 8.19
N GLU A 230 -0.03 -7.51 6.90
CA GLU A 230 1.20 -7.25 6.16
C GLU A 230 1.64 -5.80 6.28
N TRP A 231 0.74 -4.84 6.05
CA TRP A 231 1.07 -3.42 6.13
C TRP A 231 1.27 -2.91 7.56
N VAL A 232 0.61 -3.51 8.55
CA VAL A 232 0.94 -3.30 9.98
C VAL A 232 2.38 -3.76 10.26
N GLY A 233 2.76 -4.93 9.76
CA GLY A 233 4.14 -5.42 9.85
C GLY A 233 5.14 -4.47 9.19
N TYR A 234 4.82 -3.94 7.99
CA TYR A 234 5.66 -2.97 7.30
C TYR A 234 5.79 -1.64 8.07
N ALA A 235 4.71 -1.16 8.68
CA ALA A 235 4.74 0.03 9.53
C ALA A 235 5.67 -0.15 10.75
N ILE A 236 5.65 -1.33 11.37
CA ILE A 236 6.49 -1.66 12.51
C ILE A 236 7.96 -1.82 12.09
N LEU A 237 8.27 -2.60 11.04
CA LEU A 237 9.65 -2.83 10.62
C LEU A 237 10.34 -1.58 10.06
N SER A 238 9.60 -0.71 9.40
CA SER A 238 10.13 0.56 8.90
C SER A 238 10.11 1.67 9.95
N TRP A 239 9.29 1.55 10.99
CA TRP A 239 9.09 2.54 12.04
C TRP A 239 8.93 3.96 11.47
N SER A 240 8.15 4.06 10.40
CA SER A 240 7.99 5.27 9.63
C SER A 240 6.57 5.82 9.69
N PRO A 241 6.39 7.15 9.80
CA PRO A 241 5.06 7.77 9.73
C PRO A 241 4.34 7.45 8.41
N ALA A 242 5.09 7.33 7.30
CA ALA A 242 4.54 6.96 6.01
C ALA A 242 4.02 5.51 5.98
N GLY A 243 4.77 4.56 6.56
CA GLY A 243 4.34 3.17 6.70
C GLY A 243 3.11 3.05 7.60
N LEU A 244 3.07 3.80 8.71
CA LEU A 244 1.89 3.84 9.59
C LEU A 244 0.66 4.41 8.86
N LEU A 245 0.82 5.52 8.14
CA LEU A 245 -0.27 6.10 7.35
C LEU A 245 -0.78 5.12 6.29
N PHE A 246 0.10 4.35 5.66
CA PHE A 246 -0.31 3.34 4.70
C PHE A 246 -1.08 2.17 5.35
N ALA A 247 -0.67 1.70 6.54
CA ALA A 247 -1.44 0.70 7.29
C ALA A 247 -2.84 1.21 7.66
N ILE A 248 -2.96 2.48 8.08
CA ILE A 248 -4.23 3.16 8.35
C ILE A 248 -5.09 3.24 7.07
N TRP A 249 -4.51 3.62 5.93
CA TRP A 249 -5.20 3.65 4.65
C TRP A 249 -5.71 2.26 4.22
N THR A 250 -4.89 1.24 4.39
CA THR A 250 -5.29 -0.14 4.09
C THR A 250 -6.50 -0.53 4.91
N PHE A 251 -6.50 -0.26 6.21
CA PHE A 251 -7.66 -0.51 7.06
C PHE A 251 -8.88 0.31 6.61
N ALA A 252 -8.70 1.61 6.39
CA ALA A 252 -9.76 2.52 5.97
C ALA A 252 -10.44 2.10 4.66
N ASN A 253 -9.68 1.51 3.73
CA ASN A 253 -10.21 1.02 2.48
C ASN A 253 -10.82 -0.39 2.59
N LEU A 254 -10.19 -1.30 3.33
CA LEU A 254 -10.57 -2.72 3.34
C LEU A 254 -11.66 -3.04 4.37
N ALA A 255 -11.70 -2.36 5.52
CA ALA A 255 -12.68 -2.65 6.56
C ALA A 255 -14.13 -2.42 6.08
N PRO A 256 -14.51 -1.25 5.52
CA PRO A 256 -15.87 -1.06 5.01
C PRO A 256 -16.24 -2.02 3.88
N ARG A 257 -15.26 -2.39 3.03
CA ARG A 257 -15.46 -3.38 1.96
C ARG A 257 -15.70 -4.78 2.51
N ALA A 258 -15.01 -5.17 3.59
CA ALA A 258 -15.24 -6.44 4.26
C ALA A 258 -16.67 -6.54 4.81
N LYS A 259 -17.19 -5.45 5.40
CA LYS A 259 -18.59 -5.35 5.82
C LYS A 259 -19.54 -5.49 4.63
N SER A 260 -19.32 -4.71 3.56
CA SER A 260 -20.17 -4.79 2.35
C SER A 260 -20.17 -6.19 1.74
N LEU A 261 -19.05 -6.90 1.80
CA LEU A 261 -18.94 -8.28 1.33
C LEU A 261 -19.74 -9.24 2.22
N THR A 262 -19.71 -9.07 3.55
CA THR A 262 -20.55 -9.81 4.49
C THR A 262 -22.02 -9.62 4.18
N GLU A 263 -22.47 -8.35 4.07
CA GLU A 263 -23.86 -8.02 3.74
C GLU A 263 -24.30 -8.67 2.42
N LYS A 264 -23.42 -8.71 1.43
CA LYS A 264 -23.70 -9.35 0.14
C LYS A 264 -23.84 -10.87 0.27
N TYR A 265 -22.98 -11.53 1.05
CA TYR A 265 -23.13 -12.96 1.32
C TYR A 265 -24.42 -13.27 2.09
N GLU A 266 -24.79 -12.45 3.09
CA GLU A 266 -26.04 -12.58 3.82
C GLU A 266 -27.28 -12.43 2.91
N GLN A 267 -27.23 -11.50 1.95
CA GLN A 267 -28.31 -11.30 0.98
C GLN A 267 -28.43 -12.47 -0.01
N GLU A 268 -27.30 -13.06 -0.44
CA GLU A 268 -27.29 -14.10 -1.46
C GLU A 268 -27.54 -15.49 -0.88
N PHE A 269 -27.01 -15.80 0.30
CA PHE A 269 -27.05 -17.16 0.91
C PHE A 269 -27.97 -17.24 2.15
N GLY A 270 -28.47 -16.14 2.66
CA GLY A 270 -29.41 -16.13 3.79
C GLY A 270 -28.86 -16.81 5.03
N ASP A 271 -29.65 -17.77 5.56
CA ASP A 271 -29.32 -18.47 6.80
C ASP A 271 -28.12 -19.42 6.66
N GLU A 272 -27.85 -19.93 5.46
CA GLU A 272 -26.63 -20.72 5.20
C GLU A 272 -25.38 -19.94 5.59
N TYR A 273 -25.34 -18.65 5.27
CA TYR A 273 -24.20 -17.81 5.62
C TYR A 273 -24.25 -17.33 7.09
N ARG A 274 -25.41 -16.89 7.58
CA ARG A 274 -25.57 -16.38 8.95
C ARG A 274 -25.17 -17.40 10.01
N ASN A 275 -25.53 -18.67 9.82
CA ASN A 275 -25.20 -19.77 10.72
C ASN A 275 -23.69 -20.07 10.82
N LEU A 276 -22.87 -19.52 9.94
CA LEU A 276 -21.42 -19.64 10.03
C LEU A 276 -20.78 -18.68 11.03
N HIS A 277 -21.53 -17.67 11.52
CA HIS A 277 -21.10 -16.69 12.53
C HIS A 277 -19.76 -16.01 12.25
N LYS A 278 -19.44 -15.79 10.96
CA LYS A 278 -18.18 -15.19 10.55
C LYS A 278 -18.11 -13.70 10.92
N LYS A 279 -16.91 -13.25 11.25
CA LYS A 279 -16.59 -11.83 11.40
C LYS A 279 -16.32 -11.19 10.03
N HIS A 280 -16.32 -9.87 9.95
CA HIS A 280 -16.08 -9.18 8.67
C HIS A 280 -14.62 -9.29 8.23
N LEU A 281 -13.69 -8.89 9.09
CA LEU A 281 -12.28 -8.75 8.77
C LEU A 281 -11.35 -9.34 9.82
N ILE A 282 -11.49 -8.98 11.10
CA ILE A 282 -10.57 -9.38 12.17
C ILE A 282 -11.13 -10.62 12.87
N PRO A 283 -10.41 -11.77 12.83
CA PRO A 283 -10.88 -12.99 13.47
C PRO A 283 -11.28 -12.78 14.93
N PHE A 284 -12.44 -13.30 15.30
CA PHE A 284 -13.04 -13.26 16.65
C PHE A 284 -13.47 -11.87 17.15
N ILE A 285 -13.04 -10.78 16.50
CA ILE A 285 -13.30 -9.40 16.97
C ILE A 285 -14.39 -8.74 16.11
N TRP A 286 -14.13 -8.57 14.82
CA TRP A 286 -15.01 -7.78 13.94
C TRP A 286 -15.07 -8.29 12.50
#